data_2e7994bfd322eb7d655c9c9e37532b9d
#
_entry.id   2e7994bfd322eb7d655c9c9e37532b9d
#
_cell.length_a   1.000
_cell.length_b   1.000
_cell.length_c   1.000
_cell.angle_alpha   90.00
_cell.angle_beta   90.00
_cell.angle_gamma   90.00
#
_symmetry.space_group_name_H-M   'P 1'
#
loop_
_entity.id
_entity.type
_entity.pdbx_description
1 polymer ?
#
loop_
_entity_poly.entity_id
_entity_poly.type
_entity_poly.pdbx_seq_one_letter_code
_entity_poly.pdbx_strand_id
1 'polypeptide(L)'
;NKNKIDVLVLDNYKKAIKFVNVSQLIITSQTHFNFDFLETITLFPLDYEEFLAYEHKYDSSALNHFFQLGGLPVMHKIASDDRNIFLQNVLKKSLDDVAFDIMVFCAKVVSQKVSAFTIYERLKLTRKISKDKLYKSFLELHEKNYIHLLAKFNYPKATKKIYLSDISFKSALSIEKNFGKLFENMIYLELLKSNTECYYDDGIDFYLPSNDEIILCKPFVDERTLFKKLESIEAFIFTHSIKKVTAVTMNKEGSISHPLSQVDIIPFDIWALGD
;
A
#
# COMPACT_ATOMS: atom_id res chain seq x y z
N ASN A 1 13.47 8.33 -48.52
CA ASN A 1 13.00 7.36 -47.53
C ASN A 1 12.47 8.12 -46.31
N LYS A 2 11.16 8.31 -46.23
CA LYS A 2 10.51 8.74 -44.99
C LYS A 2 10.58 7.53 -44.06
N ASN A 3 11.40 7.59 -43.00
CA ASN A 3 11.41 6.59 -41.97
C ASN A 3 10.03 6.53 -41.34
N LYS A 4 9.34 5.40 -41.50
CA LYS A 4 8.06 5.16 -40.90
C LYS A 4 8.33 4.88 -39.42
N ILE A 5 7.73 5.67 -38.53
CA ILE A 5 7.81 5.45 -37.09
C ILE A 5 6.76 4.40 -36.75
N ASP A 6 7.17 3.23 -36.30
CA ASP A 6 6.24 2.15 -35.92
C ASP A 6 5.80 2.27 -34.47
N VAL A 7 6.68 2.72 -33.58
CA VAL A 7 6.41 2.91 -32.15
C VAL A 7 6.79 4.30 -31.71
N LEU A 8 5.88 5.03 -31.09
CA LEU A 8 6.14 6.32 -30.43
C LEU A 8 6.06 6.14 -28.92
N VAL A 9 7.12 6.46 -28.20
CA VAL A 9 7.14 6.47 -26.73
C VAL A 9 7.18 7.92 -26.25
N LEU A 10 6.20 8.31 -25.43
CA LEU A 10 6.13 9.61 -24.76
C LEU A 10 6.35 9.39 -23.27
N ASP A 11 7.55 9.73 -22.82
CA ASP A 11 7.90 9.55 -21.40
C ASP A 11 7.55 10.79 -20.58
N ASN A 12 7.01 10.57 -19.37
CA ASN A 12 6.59 11.62 -18.42
C ASN A 12 5.65 12.66 -19.05
N TYR A 13 4.66 12.17 -19.78
CA TYR A 13 3.70 13.00 -20.50
C TYR A 13 2.84 13.83 -19.53
N LYS A 14 2.77 15.14 -19.77
CA LYS A 14 2.07 16.07 -18.87
C LYS A 14 0.88 16.80 -19.51
N LYS A 15 0.83 17.01 -20.81
CA LYS A 15 -0.33 17.54 -21.55
C LYS A 15 -0.02 17.92 -23.01
N ALA A 16 -1.07 17.79 -23.87
CA ALA A 16 -1.30 18.56 -25.11
C ALA A 16 -0.24 18.43 -26.23
N ILE A 17 0.22 17.23 -26.51
CA ILE A 17 0.76 16.93 -27.84
C ILE A 17 -0.38 16.34 -28.67
N LYS A 18 -0.59 16.84 -29.89
CA LYS A 18 -1.44 16.14 -30.85
C LYS A 18 -0.77 14.81 -31.18
N PHE A 19 -1.46 13.71 -30.90
CA PHE A 19 -0.93 12.39 -31.22
C PHE A 19 -0.74 12.25 -32.73
N VAL A 20 0.43 11.77 -33.09
CA VAL A 20 0.76 11.44 -34.49
C VAL A 20 0.17 10.08 -34.79
N ASN A 21 -0.35 9.88 -36.01
CA ASN A 21 -0.83 8.56 -36.43
C ASN A 21 0.36 7.60 -36.56
N VAL A 22 0.50 6.71 -35.55
CA VAL A 22 1.55 5.69 -35.46
C VAL A 22 0.91 4.33 -35.20
N SER A 23 1.64 3.26 -35.50
CA SER A 23 1.13 1.89 -35.30
C SER A 23 0.99 1.52 -33.83
N GLN A 24 1.90 2.01 -32.98
CA GLN A 24 1.90 1.79 -31.52
C GLN A 24 2.28 3.07 -30.78
N LEU A 25 1.54 3.35 -29.71
CA LEU A 25 1.79 4.52 -28.85
C LEU A 25 1.92 4.04 -27.40
N ILE A 26 3.04 4.35 -26.75
CA ILE A 26 3.30 4.09 -25.35
C ILE A 26 3.45 5.44 -24.63
N ILE A 27 2.66 5.64 -23.59
CA ILE A 27 2.71 6.87 -22.79
C ILE A 27 3.00 6.50 -21.33
N THR A 28 4.04 7.09 -20.75
CA THR A 28 4.23 7.06 -19.30
C THR A 28 3.78 8.38 -18.68
N SER A 29 3.10 8.33 -17.55
CA SER A 29 2.61 9.53 -16.85
C SER A 29 2.41 9.29 -15.38
N GLN A 30 2.58 10.34 -14.56
CA GLN A 30 2.21 10.37 -13.14
C GLN A 30 0.75 10.80 -12.92
N THR A 31 0.04 11.19 -13.98
CA THR A 31 -1.37 11.57 -13.93
C THR A 31 -2.18 10.62 -14.80
N HIS A 32 -3.35 10.28 -14.32
CA HIS A 32 -4.28 9.46 -15.09
C HIS A 32 -4.86 10.29 -16.26
N PHE A 33 -4.81 9.72 -17.47
CA PHE A 33 -5.46 10.26 -18.65
C PHE A 33 -6.52 9.28 -19.13
N ASN A 34 -7.71 9.77 -19.34
CA ASN A 34 -8.78 8.98 -19.91
C ASN A 34 -8.86 9.24 -21.43
N PHE A 35 -8.28 8.35 -22.21
CA PHE A 35 -8.39 8.32 -23.65
C PHE A 35 -9.03 7.01 -24.08
N ASP A 36 -10.13 7.07 -24.82
CA ASP A 36 -10.90 5.89 -25.26
C ASP A 36 -10.09 4.89 -26.10
N PHE A 37 -8.96 5.32 -26.66
CA PHE A 37 -8.09 4.52 -27.53
C PHE A 37 -6.81 4.01 -26.83
N LEU A 38 -6.67 4.24 -25.55
CA LEU A 38 -5.51 3.77 -24.76
C LEU A 38 -5.96 2.83 -23.64
N GLU A 39 -5.27 1.71 -23.53
CA GLU A 39 -5.32 0.87 -22.35
C GLU A 39 -4.41 1.46 -21.27
N THR A 40 -4.92 1.58 -20.06
CA THR A 40 -4.18 2.12 -18.92
C THR A 40 -3.69 1.00 -18.02
N ILE A 41 -2.38 0.94 -17.81
CA ILE A 41 -1.74 0.04 -16.87
C ILE A 41 -1.13 0.86 -15.74
N THR A 42 -1.53 0.58 -14.51
CA THR A 42 -0.92 1.20 -13.32
C THR A 42 0.27 0.37 -12.87
N LEU A 43 1.46 0.98 -12.82
CA LEU A 43 2.66 0.33 -12.30
C LEU A 43 2.75 0.60 -10.81
N PHE A 44 2.68 -0.46 -10.02
CA PHE A 44 2.95 -0.45 -8.58
C PHE A 44 4.41 -0.84 -8.30
N PRO A 45 4.95 -0.58 -7.11
CA PRO A 45 6.15 -1.25 -6.63
C PRO A 45 5.99 -2.78 -6.73
N LEU A 46 7.10 -3.51 -6.75
CA LEU A 46 7.07 -4.97 -6.77
C LEU A 46 6.29 -5.50 -5.55
N ASP A 47 5.38 -6.45 -5.78
CA ASP A 47 4.83 -7.29 -4.71
C ASP A 47 5.86 -8.34 -4.29
N TYR A 48 5.50 -9.20 -3.35
CA TYR A 48 6.45 -10.17 -2.83
C TYR A 48 6.86 -11.21 -3.89
N GLU A 49 5.95 -11.69 -4.71
CA GLU A 49 6.25 -12.64 -5.80
C GLU A 49 7.20 -12.02 -6.83
N GLU A 50 6.91 -10.82 -7.30
CA GLU A 50 7.77 -10.09 -8.25
C GLU A 50 9.13 -9.75 -7.64
N PHE A 51 9.17 -9.44 -6.33
CA PHE A 51 10.41 -9.21 -5.61
C PHE A 51 11.29 -10.47 -5.60
N LEU A 52 10.73 -11.64 -5.31
CA LEU A 52 11.45 -12.91 -5.36
C LEU A 52 12.03 -13.18 -6.76
N ALA A 53 11.18 -12.96 -7.78
CA ALA A 53 11.59 -13.12 -9.18
C ALA A 53 12.70 -12.13 -9.58
N TYR A 54 12.60 -10.87 -9.13
CA TYR A 54 13.59 -9.83 -9.42
C TYR A 54 14.94 -10.09 -8.76
N GLU A 55 14.93 -10.53 -7.50
CA GLU A 55 16.14 -10.86 -6.73
C GLU A 55 16.73 -12.24 -7.06
N HIS A 56 15.96 -13.12 -7.74
CA HIS A 56 16.27 -14.53 -7.90
C HIS A 56 16.57 -15.22 -6.56
N LYS A 57 15.82 -14.84 -5.53
CA LYS A 57 16.04 -15.26 -4.15
C LYS A 57 14.75 -15.82 -3.55
N TYR A 58 14.79 -17.13 -3.27
CA TYR A 58 13.63 -17.91 -2.81
C TYR A 58 13.88 -18.60 -1.46
N ASP A 59 14.89 -18.13 -0.71
CA ASP A 59 15.23 -18.69 0.59
C ASP A 59 14.50 -17.97 1.74
N SER A 60 14.62 -18.54 2.94
CA SER A 60 13.97 -18.01 4.17
C SER A 60 14.40 -16.58 4.55
N SER A 61 15.47 -16.03 3.94
CA SER A 61 15.90 -14.66 4.19
C SER A 61 15.25 -13.65 3.26
N ALA A 62 14.55 -14.11 2.21
CA ALA A 62 13.95 -13.23 1.20
C ALA A 62 12.91 -12.27 1.80
N LEU A 63 12.05 -12.75 2.71
CA LEU A 63 11.07 -11.92 3.38
C LEU A 63 11.71 -10.81 4.20
N ASN A 64 12.78 -11.11 4.95
CA ASN A 64 13.51 -10.08 5.70
C ASN A 64 14.16 -9.06 4.75
N HIS A 65 14.62 -9.51 3.58
CA HIS A 65 15.19 -8.63 2.56
C HIS A 65 14.12 -7.71 1.95
N PHE A 66 12.94 -8.25 1.68
CA PHE A 66 11.79 -7.46 1.23
C PHE A 66 11.42 -6.37 2.25
N PHE A 67 11.38 -6.69 3.56
CA PHE A 67 11.16 -5.69 4.60
C PHE A 67 12.19 -4.57 4.64
N GLN A 68 13.42 -4.85 4.25
CA GLN A 68 14.50 -3.85 4.24
C GLN A 68 14.49 -2.98 2.99
N LEU A 69 14.14 -3.54 1.83
CA LEU A 69 14.22 -2.87 0.54
C LEU A 69 12.91 -2.23 0.12
N GLY A 70 11.79 -2.83 0.46
CA GLY A 70 10.51 -2.55 -0.17
C GLY A 70 10.42 -3.08 -1.60
N GLY A 71 9.39 -2.67 -2.32
CA GLY A 71 9.12 -3.07 -3.69
C GLY A 71 9.70 -2.13 -4.76
N LEU A 72 10.41 -1.04 -4.39
CA LEU A 72 10.99 -0.13 -5.38
C LEU A 72 12.26 -0.72 -6.03
N PRO A 73 12.27 -1.05 -7.35
CA PRO A 73 13.41 -1.71 -7.98
C PRO A 73 14.74 -0.96 -7.86
N VAL A 74 14.70 0.36 -7.76
CA VAL A 74 15.90 1.18 -7.60
C VAL A 74 16.64 0.92 -6.29
N MET A 75 15.95 0.49 -5.24
CA MET A 75 16.53 0.25 -3.90
C MET A 75 17.56 -0.85 -3.89
N HIS A 76 17.45 -1.81 -4.81
CA HIS A 76 18.43 -2.91 -4.97
C HIS A 76 19.81 -2.43 -5.44
N LYS A 77 19.86 -1.26 -6.10
CA LYS A 77 21.10 -0.67 -6.65
C LYS A 77 21.78 0.31 -5.69
N ILE A 78 21.13 0.62 -4.55
CA ILE A 78 21.61 1.60 -3.58
C ILE A 78 22.22 0.87 -2.37
N ALA A 79 23.42 1.28 -1.96
CA ALA A 79 24.07 0.76 -0.77
C ALA A 79 23.17 0.94 0.46
N SER A 80 23.15 -0.01 1.39
CA SER A 80 22.24 -0.04 2.55
C SER A 80 22.23 1.26 3.34
N ASP A 81 23.40 1.85 3.57
CA ASP A 81 23.56 3.04 4.39
C ASP A 81 23.05 4.32 3.69
N ASP A 82 22.99 4.28 2.36
CA ASP A 82 22.57 5.42 1.54
C ASP A 82 21.07 5.41 1.19
N ARG A 83 20.36 4.30 1.37
CA ARG A 83 18.97 4.10 0.93
C ARG A 83 18.01 5.15 1.45
N ASN A 84 18.06 5.41 2.76
CA ASN A 84 17.15 6.39 3.37
C ASN A 84 17.41 7.81 2.85
N ILE A 85 18.67 8.20 2.73
CA ILE A 85 19.07 9.51 2.20
C ILE A 85 18.67 9.64 0.73
N PHE A 86 18.90 8.58 -0.05
CA PHE A 86 18.48 8.53 -1.46
C PHE A 86 16.98 8.77 -1.60
N LEU A 87 16.14 8.00 -0.89
CA LEU A 87 14.68 8.16 -0.96
C LEU A 87 14.21 9.54 -0.48
N GLN A 88 14.77 10.06 0.61
CA GLN A 88 14.46 11.42 1.06
C GLN A 88 14.76 12.45 -0.01
N ASN A 89 15.89 12.34 -0.71
CA ASN A 89 16.28 13.24 -1.77
C ASN A 89 15.37 13.12 -2.99
N VAL A 90 14.97 11.90 -3.36
CA VAL A 90 14.01 11.65 -4.45
C VAL A 90 12.67 12.31 -4.12
N LEU A 91 12.13 12.07 -2.93
CA LEU A 91 10.86 12.64 -2.50
C LEU A 91 10.90 14.17 -2.42
N LYS A 92 11.99 14.77 -1.89
CA LYS A 92 12.18 16.22 -1.84
C LYS A 92 12.26 16.87 -3.22
N LYS A 93 12.78 16.15 -4.22
CA LYS A 93 12.82 16.65 -5.61
C LYS A 93 11.48 16.51 -6.33
N SER A 94 10.69 15.51 -5.96
CA SER A 94 9.43 15.17 -6.63
C SER A 94 8.22 15.89 -6.03
N LEU A 95 8.29 16.27 -4.77
CA LEU A 95 7.20 16.85 -3.98
C LEU A 95 7.53 18.29 -3.59
N ASP A 96 6.49 19.14 -3.51
CA ASP A 96 6.67 20.42 -2.83
C ASP A 96 6.81 20.20 -1.30
N ASP A 97 7.26 21.22 -0.60
CA ASP A 97 7.52 21.14 0.84
C ASP A 97 6.31 20.69 1.66
N VAL A 98 5.10 21.09 1.26
CA VAL A 98 3.87 20.70 1.98
C VAL A 98 3.56 19.23 1.77
N ALA A 99 3.65 18.75 0.54
CA ALA A 99 3.44 17.35 0.20
C ALA A 99 4.50 16.47 0.88
N PHE A 100 5.77 16.93 0.94
CA PHE A 100 6.82 16.21 1.66
C PHE A 100 6.54 16.11 3.16
N ASP A 101 6.11 17.20 3.82
CA ASP A 101 5.75 17.18 5.25
C ASP A 101 4.55 16.26 5.52
N ILE A 102 3.56 16.21 4.60
CA ILE A 102 2.45 15.27 4.67
C ILE A 102 2.97 13.83 4.58
N MET A 103 3.89 13.52 3.66
CA MET A 103 4.50 12.19 3.54
C MET A 103 5.23 11.78 4.82
N VAL A 104 6.01 12.69 5.42
CA VAL A 104 6.67 12.45 6.72
C VAL A 104 5.64 12.14 7.81
N PHE A 105 4.54 12.88 7.84
CA PHE A 105 3.47 12.61 8.79
C PHE A 105 2.79 11.24 8.51
N CYS A 106 2.45 10.93 7.28
CA CYS A 106 1.85 9.66 6.89
C CYS A 106 2.76 8.47 7.24
N ALA A 107 4.07 8.61 7.08
CA ALA A 107 5.02 7.58 7.48
C ALA A 107 5.00 7.30 9.00
N LYS A 108 4.71 8.29 9.84
CA LYS A 108 4.55 8.10 11.30
C LYS A 108 3.25 7.38 11.65
N VAL A 109 2.17 7.65 10.91
CA VAL A 109 0.82 7.15 11.20
C VAL A 109 0.36 6.06 10.24
N VAL A 110 1.28 5.38 9.57
CA VAL A 110 0.97 4.30 8.63
C VAL A 110 0.03 3.27 9.26
N SER A 111 -0.94 2.78 8.48
CA SER A 111 -1.99 1.84 8.91
C SER A 111 -2.88 2.36 10.06
N GLN A 112 -2.98 3.67 10.23
CA GLN A 112 -3.84 4.29 11.24
C GLN A 112 -4.96 5.11 10.60
N LYS A 113 -6.06 5.27 11.34
CA LYS A 113 -7.18 6.12 10.95
C LYS A 113 -6.81 7.58 11.17
N VAL A 114 -6.60 8.33 10.09
CA VAL A 114 -6.19 9.74 10.16
C VAL A 114 -6.92 10.55 9.10
N SER A 115 -7.48 11.69 9.48
CA SER A 115 -8.13 12.63 8.56
C SER A 115 -7.15 13.69 8.06
N ALA A 116 -7.41 14.24 6.88
CA ALA A 116 -6.66 15.40 6.37
C ALA A 116 -6.73 16.59 7.35
N PHE A 117 -7.85 16.72 8.10
CA PHE A 117 -7.96 17.74 9.15
C PHE A 117 -6.98 17.51 10.28
N THR A 118 -6.82 16.26 10.74
CA THR A 118 -5.84 15.91 11.78
C THR A 118 -4.41 16.24 11.32
N ILE A 119 -4.08 15.96 10.06
CA ILE A 119 -2.78 16.30 9.48
C ILE A 119 -2.60 17.83 9.47
N TYR A 120 -3.62 18.56 9.05
CA TYR A 120 -3.60 20.04 9.06
C TYR A 120 -3.34 20.60 10.46
N GLU A 121 -4.08 20.13 11.47
CA GLU A 121 -3.94 20.59 12.85
C GLU A 121 -2.54 20.33 13.41
N ARG A 122 -1.87 19.28 12.97
CA ARG A 122 -0.50 18.98 13.39
C ARG A 122 0.53 19.81 12.64
N LEU A 123 0.43 19.92 11.32
CA LEU A 123 1.43 20.64 10.52
C LEU A 123 1.36 22.15 10.71
N LYS A 124 0.19 22.73 10.98
CA LYS A 124 0.06 24.18 11.25
C LYS A 124 0.82 24.64 12.51
N LEU A 125 1.18 23.72 13.43
CA LEU A 125 1.97 24.05 14.62
C LEU A 125 3.44 24.36 14.28
N THR A 126 3.94 23.82 13.19
CA THR A 126 5.34 23.93 12.77
C THR A 126 5.53 24.73 11.48
N ARG A 127 4.45 24.94 10.71
CA ARG A 127 4.49 25.59 9.40
C ARG A 127 3.26 26.46 9.18
N LYS A 128 3.46 27.64 8.61
CA LYS A 128 2.33 28.47 8.12
C LYS A 128 1.78 27.86 6.83
N ILE A 129 0.61 27.26 6.91
CA ILE A 129 -0.07 26.59 5.79
C ILE A 129 -1.57 26.89 5.84
N SER A 130 -2.18 27.10 4.68
CA SER A 130 -3.64 27.15 4.56
C SER A 130 -4.26 25.76 4.50
N LYS A 131 -5.49 25.64 5.00
CA LYS A 131 -6.24 24.39 4.96
C LYS A 131 -6.42 23.87 3.54
N ASP A 132 -6.76 24.75 2.59
CA ASP A 132 -7.01 24.39 1.20
C ASP A 132 -5.73 23.84 0.53
N LYS A 133 -4.56 24.47 0.77
CA LYS A 133 -3.27 23.98 0.26
C LYS A 133 -2.98 22.58 0.78
N LEU A 134 -3.19 22.33 2.07
CA LEU A 134 -2.96 20.99 2.65
C LEU A 134 -3.89 19.95 2.04
N TYR A 135 -5.19 20.24 1.97
CA TYR A 135 -6.17 19.30 1.41
C TYR A 135 -5.86 18.96 -0.04
N LYS A 136 -5.51 19.98 -0.85
CA LYS A 136 -5.09 19.77 -2.23
C LYS A 136 -3.85 18.88 -2.31
N SER A 137 -2.79 19.17 -1.56
CA SER A 137 -1.57 18.35 -1.56
C SER A 137 -1.81 16.93 -1.07
N PHE A 138 -2.69 16.73 -0.07
CA PHE A 138 -3.06 15.41 0.41
C PHE A 138 -3.80 14.57 -0.65
N LEU A 139 -4.73 15.19 -1.38
CA LEU A 139 -5.42 14.52 -2.49
C LEU A 139 -4.47 14.21 -3.65
N GLU A 140 -3.59 15.15 -4.01
CA GLU A 140 -2.59 14.91 -5.06
C GLU A 140 -1.63 13.76 -4.71
N LEU A 141 -1.25 13.59 -3.43
CA LEU A 141 -0.43 12.46 -3.00
C LEU A 141 -1.17 11.12 -3.18
N HIS A 142 -2.47 11.11 -2.93
CA HIS A 142 -3.30 9.92 -3.17
C HIS A 142 -3.48 9.64 -4.68
N GLU A 143 -3.82 10.66 -5.47
CA GLU A 143 -4.00 10.55 -6.92
C GLU A 143 -2.72 10.11 -7.65
N LYS A 144 -1.55 10.52 -7.14
CA LYS A 144 -0.24 10.13 -7.67
C LYS A 144 0.31 8.83 -7.05
N ASN A 145 -0.50 8.11 -6.30
CA ASN A 145 -0.14 6.85 -5.67
C ASN A 145 1.08 6.90 -4.73
N TYR A 146 1.32 8.03 -4.02
CA TYR A 146 2.30 8.06 -2.93
C TYR A 146 1.72 7.49 -1.63
N ILE A 147 0.42 7.67 -1.43
CA ILE A 147 -0.36 7.13 -0.32
C ILE A 147 -1.65 6.52 -0.82
N HIS A 148 -2.19 5.57 -0.07
CA HIS A 148 -3.48 4.97 -0.32
C HIS A 148 -4.40 5.15 0.89
N LEU A 149 -5.70 5.21 0.62
CA LEU A 149 -6.73 5.50 1.62
C LEU A 149 -7.75 4.36 1.65
N LEU A 150 -7.72 3.55 2.70
CA LEU A 150 -8.68 2.46 2.89
C LEU A 150 -9.92 2.97 3.62
N ALA A 151 -11.10 2.74 3.04
CA ALA A 151 -12.39 3.12 3.62
C ALA A 151 -12.85 2.13 4.71
N LYS A 152 -13.70 2.63 5.62
CA LYS A 152 -14.46 1.77 6.54
C LYS A 152 -15.64 1.13 5.81
N PHE A 153 -15.87 -0.16 6.03
CA PHE A 153 -16.99 -0.88 5.42
C PHE A 153 -18.33 -0.21 5.78
N ASN A 154 -19.20 -0.03 4.79
CA ASN A 154 -20.51 0.64 4.90
C ASN A 154 -20.50 2.09 5.44
N TYR A 155 -19.32 2.66 5.73
CA TYR A 155 -19.22 4.03 6.26
C TYR A 155 -18.26 4.89 5.42
N PRO A 156 -18.62 5.31 4.19
CA PRO A 156 -17.71 6.01 3.27
C PRO A 156 -17.23 7.37 3.80
N LYS A 157 -17.97 7.98 4.74
CA LYS A 157 -17.61 9.25 5.38
C LYS A 157 -16.72 9.07 6.63
N ALA A 158 -16.50 7.83 7.09
CA ALA A 158 -15.63 7.58 8.22
C ALA A 158 -14.16 7.92 7.88
N THR A 159 -13.38 8.16 8.92
CA THR A 159 -11.94 8.40 8.78
C THR A 159 -11.27 7.19 8.14
N LYS A 160 -10.52 7.42 7.06
CA LYS A 160 -9.83 6.35 6.32
C LYS A 160 -8.53 5.96 7.01
N LYS A 161 -8.10 4.71 6.85
CA LYS A 161 -6.74 4.29 7.16
C LYS A 161 -5.80 4.75 6.05
N ILE A 162 -4.57 5.15 6.42
CA ILE A 162 -3.55 5.62 5.48
C ILE A 162 -2.49 4.53 5.31
N TYR A 163 -2.15 4.21 4.06
CA TYR A 163 -1.06 3.31 3.69
C TYR A 163 -0.07 4.02 2.78
N LEU A 164 1.19 3.65 2.87
CA LEU A 164 2.24 4.10 1.96
C LEU A 164 2.27 3.18 0.74
N SER A 165 2.58 3.72 -0.43
CA SER A 165 2.70 2.93 -1.65
C SER A 165 3.92 2.00 -1.67
N ASP A 166 4.89 2.24 -0.78
CA ASP A 166 6.03 1.36 -0.56
C ASP A 166 6.48 1.40 0.90
N ILE A 167 6.86 0.24 1.43
CA ILE A 167 7.27 0.13 2.84
C ILE A 167 8.61 0.82 3.13
N SER A 168 9.47 0.99 2.12
CA SER A 168 10.75 1.72 2.26
C SER A 168 10.56 3.19 2.61
N PHE A 169 9.43 3.81 2.25
CA PHE A 169 9.12 5.17 2.66
C PHE A 169 9.00 5.31 4.19
N LYS A 170 8.51 4.26 4.88
CA LYS A 170 8.46 4.26 6.35
C LYS A 170 9.84 4.41 6.95
N SER A 171 10.80 3.62 6.49
CA SER A 171 12.19 3.64 6.97
C SER A 171 12.90 4.95 6.63
N ALA A 172 12.64 5.49 5.43
CA ALA A 172 13.27 6.74 4.98
C ALA A 172 12.73 7.97 5.71
N LEU A 173 11.44 8.00 6.09
CA LEU A 173 10.76 9.21 6.58
C LEU A 173 10.45 9.18 8.09
N SER A 174 10.60 8.05 8.77
CA SER A 174 10.29 7.92 10.19
C SER A 174 11.28 7.02 10.92
N ILE A 175 11.75 7.48 12.07
CA ILE A 175 12.58 6.70 13.01
C ILE A 175 11.72 5.79 13.91
N GLU A 176 10.41 5.98 13.93
CA GLU A 176 9.50 5.21 14.77
C GLU A 176 9.40 3.78 14.23
N LYS A 177 9.74 2.82 15.09
CA LYS A 177 9.65 1.39 14.77
C LYS A 177 8.29 0.85 15.22
N ASN A 178 7.36 0.67 14.29
CA ASN A 178 6.10 -0.01 14.53
C ASN A 178 5.94 -1.13 13.50
N PHE A 179 6.55 -2.27 13.81
CA PHE A 179 6.58 -3.41 12.90
C PHE A 179 5.18 -3.92 12.53
N GLY A 180 4.26 -4.01 13.50
CA GLY A 180 2.90 -4.47 13.22
C GLY A 180 2.16 -3.58 12.21
N LYS A 181 2.39 -2.26 12.24
CA LYS A 181 1.79 -1.33 11.29
C LYS A 181 2.47 -1.38 9.90
N LEU A 182 3.77 -1.63 9.87
CA LEU A 182 4.49 -1.86 8.62
C LEU A 182 4.03 -3.17 7.97
N PHE A 183 3.86 -4.21 8.75
CA PHE A 183 3.34 -5.51 8.31
C PHE A 183 1.92 -5.40 7.75
N GLU A 184 1.03 -4.65 8.43
CA GLU A 184 -0.31 -4.34 7.91
C GLU A 184 -0.26 -3.59 6.58
N ASN A 185 0.68 -2.62 6.42
CA ASN A 185 0.88 -1.91 5.15
C ASN A 185 1.33 -2.86 4.03
N MET A 186 2.20 -3.80 4.33
CA MET A 186 2.69 -4.77 3.36
C MET A 186 1.55 -5.67 2.86
N ILE A 187 0.73 -6.21 3.77
CA ILE A 187 -0.46 -6.99 3.40
C ILE A 187 -1.43 -6.16 2.55
N TYR A 188 -1.62 -4.88 2.91
CA TYR A 188 -2.45 -3.98 2.11
C TYR A 188 -1.94 -3.83 0.66
N LEU A 189 -0.63 -3.74 0.46
CA LEU A 189 -0.05 -3.59 -0.88
C LEU A 189 -0.25 -4.83 -1.76
N GLU A 190 -0.17 -6.03 -1.19
CA GLU A 190 -0.52 -7.28 -1.89
C GLU A 190 -2.00 -7.28 -2.33
N LEU A 191 -2.92 -6.91 -1.41
CA LEU A 191 -4.35 -6.79 -1.72
C LEU A 191 -4.63 -5.73 -2.78
N LEU A 192 -3.95 -4.60 -2.73
CA LEU A 192 -4.09 -3.52 -3.72
C LEU A 192 -3.65 -3.99 -5.11
N LYS A 193 -2.55 -4.71 -5.19
CA LYS A 193 -1.98 -5.16 -6.46
C LYS A 193 -2.81 -6.28 -7.09
N SER A 194 -3.36 -7.18 -6.29
CA SER A 194 -4.31 -8.19 -6.75
C SER A 194 -5.68 -7.61 -7.15
N ASN A 195 -5.85 -6.27 -7.08
CA ASN A 195 -7.10 -5.56 -7.34
C ASN A 195 -8.28 -6.09 -6.51
N THR A 196 -7.98 -6.54 -5.29
CA THR A 196 -9.00 -7.08 -4.38
C THR A 196 -9.72 -5.95 -3.67
N GLU A 197 -11.05 -5.91 -3.81
CA GLU A 197 -11.87 -4.95 -3.07
C GLU A 197 -11.78 -5.23 -1.57
N CYS A 198 -11.30 -4.25 -0.80
CA CYS A 198 -11.14 -4.40 0.64
C CYS A 198 -11.53 -3.16 1.43
N TYR A 199 -11.90 -3.38 2.68
CA TYR A 199 -12.30 -2.36 3.64
C TYR A 199 -11.73 -2.70 5.01
N TYR A 200 -11.60 -1.71 5.90
CA TYR A 200 -11.40 -1.99 7.31
C TYR A 200 -12.73 -1.91 8.08
N ASP A 201 -12.80 -2.51 9.27
CA ASP A 201 -13.86 -2.23 10.25
C ASP A 201 -13.28 -2.19 11.66
N ASP A 202 -14.14 -1.95 12.67
CA ASP A 202 -13.69 -1.91 14.06
C ASP A 202 -13.25 -3.32 14.50
N GLY A 203 -11.96 -3.38 14.83
CA GLY A 203 -11.35 -4.65 15.15
C GLY A 203 -10.95 -5.51 13.94
N ILE A 204 -11.20 -5.12 12.71
CA ILE A 204 -10.88 -5.86 11.49
C ILE A 204 -9.85 -5.07 10.69
N ASP A 205 -8.73 -5.71 10.34
CA ASP A 205 -7.69 -5.05 9.56
C ASP A 205 -8.14 -4.93 8.11
N PHE A 206 -8.57 -6.03 7.48
CA PHE A 206 -9.17 -6.06 6.15
C PHE A 206 -10.38 -6.99 6.10
N TYR A 207 -11.45 -6.52 5.47
CA TYR A 207 -12.62 -7.30 5.08
C TYR A 207 -12.72 -7.31 3.56
N LEU A 208 -12.86 -8.48 2.98
CA LEU A 208 -12.95 -8.75 1.54
C LEU A 208 -14.37 -9.24 1.22
N PRO A 209 -15.29 -8.33 0.84
CA PRO A 209 -16.69 -8.70 0.63
C PRO A 209 -16.89 -9.76 -0.44
N SER A 210 -16.12 -9.70 -1.53
CA SER A 210 -16.24 -10.65 -2.65
C SER A 210 -15.85 -12.08 -2.28
N ASN A 211 -15.06 -12.25 -1.19
CA ASN A 211 -14.57 -13.56 -0.75
C ASN A 211 -15.24 -14.05 0.54
N ASP A 212 -16.12 -13.25 1.16
CA ASP A 212 -16.64 -13.47 2.51
C ASP A 212 -15.52 -13.73 3.52
N GLU A 213 -14.41 -12.98 3.40
CA GLU A 213 -13.17 -13.21 4.15
C GLU A 213 -12.74 -12.00 4.98
N ILE A 214 -12.20 -12.28 6.17
CA ILE A 214 -11.51 -11.31 7.01
C ILE A 214 -10.02 -11.67 7.06
N ILE A 215 -9.16 -10.67 6.86
CA ILE A 215 -7.72 -10.79 7.08
C ILE A 215 -7.33 -10.02 8.34
N LEU A 216 -6.65 -10.70 9.26
CA LEU A 216 -6.09 -10.15 10.49
C LEU A 216 -4.56 -10.12 10.39
N CYS A 217 -3.97 -8.94 10.53
CA CYS A 217 -2.51 -8.75 10.47
C CYS A 217 -1.92 -9.03 11.86
N LYS A 218 -1.34 -10.20 12.05
CA LYS A 218 -0.81 -10.69 13.32
C LYS A 218 0.63 -11.20 13.16
N PRO A 219 1.62 -10.31 12.95
CA PRO A 219 3.00 -10.75 12.70
C PRO A 219 3.50 -11.74 13.76
N PHE A 220 3.14 -11.51 15.02
CA PHE A 220 3.44 -12.39 16.13
C PHE A 220 2.15 -12.67 16.87
N VAL A 221 1.66 -13.90 16.81
CA VAL A 221 0.39 -14.28 17.40
C VAL A 221 0.55 -15.52 18.27
N ASP A 222 -0.09 -15.51 19.46
CA ASP A 222 -0.44 -16.69 20.23
C ASP A 222 -1.93 -16.99 20.06
N GLU A 223 -2.30 -18.24 20.24
CA GLU A 223 -3.68 -18.71 20.06
C GLU A 223 -4.67 -18.01 20.99
N ARG A 224 -4.30 -17.77 22.25
CA ARG A 224 -5.16 -17.11 23.24
C ARG A 224 -5.50 -15.68 22.82
N THR A 225 -4.52 -14.95 22.29
CA THR A 225 -4.71 -13.58 21.78
C THR A 225 -5.59 -13.59 20.53
N LEU A 226 -5.42 -14.59 19.65
CA LEU A 226 -6.24 -14.73 18.46
C LEU A 226 -7.69 -15.10 18.81
N PHE A 227 -7.91 -16.00 19.79
CA PHE A 227 -9.26 -16.32 20.28
C PHE A 227 -10.00 -15.08 20.79
N LYS A 228 -9.38 -14.30 21.67
CA LYS A 228 -9.97 -13.03 22.16
C LYS A 228 -10.28 -12.06 21.02
N LYS A 229 -9.46 -12.09 19.98
CA LYS A 229 -9.69 -11.27 18.81
C LYS A 229 -10.92 -11.74 18.03
N LEU A 230 -11.07 -13.04 17.81
CA LEU A 230 -12.24 -13.64 17.16
C LEU A 230 -13.52 -13.34 17.93
N GLU A 231 -13.51 -13.52 19.26
CA GLU A 231 -14.65 -13.14 20.13
C GLU A 231 -15.04 -11.66 19.93
N SER A 232 -14.07 -10.75 19.82
CA SER A 232 -14.34 -9.31 19.66
C SER A 232 -14.98 -8.94 18.32
N ILE A 233 -14.89 -9.80 17.32
CA ILE A 233 -15.45 -9.58 15.96
C ILE A 233 -16.54 -10.62 15.61
N GLU A 234 -16.96 -11.46 16.56
CA GLU A 234 -17.94 -12.53 16.33
C GLU A 234 -19.26 -12.01 15.77
N ALA A 235 -19.75 -10.87 16.28
CA ALA A 235 -20.96 -10.24 15.77
C ALA A 235 -20.84 -9.85 14.30
N PHE A 236 -19.67 -9.38 13.86
CA PHE A 236 -19.42 -9.05 12.45
C PHE A 236 -19.38 -10.33 11.60
N ILE A 237 -18.68 -11.38 12.07
CA ILE A 237 -18.60 -12.69 11.40
C ILE A 237 -20.02 -13.25 11.17
N PHE A 238 -20.86 -13.22 12.19
CA PHE A 238 -22.25 -13.72 12.10
C PHE A 238 -23.10 -12.87 11.14
N THR A 239 -23.06 -11.54 11.32
CA THR A 239 -23.91 -10.61 10.54
C THR A 239 -23.61 -10.64 9.04
N HIS A 240 -22.34 -10.81 8.70
CA HIS A 240 -21.89 -10.79 7.31
C HIS A 240 -21.62 -12.19 6.73
N SER A 241 -21.98 -13.25 7.47
CA SER A 241 -21.81 -14.64 7.04
C SER A 241 -20.38 -14.95 6.57
N ILE A 242 -19.39 -14.47 7.34
CA ILE A 242 -17.98 -14.62 6.99
C ILE A 242 -17.61 -16.11 6.99
N LYS A 243 -17.09 -16.58 5.85
CA LYS A 243 -16.70 -17.98 5.68
C LYS A 243 -15.30 -18.27 6.17
N LYS A 244 -14.40 -17.30 6.00
CA LYS A 244 -12.99 -17.48 6.28
C LYS A 244 -12.41 -16.31 7.08
N VAL A 245 -11.58 -16.61 8.07
CA VAL A 245 -10.73 -15.63 8.76
C VAL A 245 -9.29 -16.08 8.61
N THR A 246 -8.47 -15.27 7.95
CA THR A 246 -7.04 -15.54 7.75
C THR A 246 -6.22 -14.65 8.69
N ALA A 247 -5.52 -15.23 9.63
CA ALA A 247 -4.52 -14.53 10.45
C ALA A 247 -3.16 -14.62 9.76
N VAL A 248 -2.74 -13.57 9.09
CA VAL A 248 -1.43 -13.51 8.42
C VAL A 248 -0.36 -13.20 9.45
N THR A 249 0.68 -14.04 9.50
CA THR A 249 1.78 -14.01 10.48
C THR A 249 3.15 -13.89 9.79
N MET A 250 4.22 -13.76 10.58
CA MET A 250 5.59 -13.81 10.02
C MET A 250 6.03 -15.23 9.69
N ASN A 251 5.72 -16.19 10.55
CA ASN A 251 6.28 -17.54 10.46
C ASN A 251 5.45 -18.62 11.18
N LYS A 252 4.27 -18.26 11.69
CA LYS A 252 3.40 -19.24 12.37
C LYS A 252 2.35 -19.73 11.39
N GLU A 253 2.19 -21.05 11.33
CA GLU A 253 1.16 -21.74 10.56
C GLU A 253 0.25 -22.54 11.49
N GLY A 254 -1.02 -22.70 11.12
CA GLY A 254 -1.98 -23.49 11.88
C GLY A 254 -3.42 -23.18 11.54
N SER A 255 -4.33 -23.73 12.30
CA SER A 255 -5.76 -23.43 12.21
C SER A 255 -6.40 -23.44 13.59
N ILE A 256 -7.51 -22.74 13.74
CA ILE A 256 -8.31 -22.70 14.96
C ILE A 256 -9.72 -23.15 14.63
N SER A 257 -10.25 -24.06 15.43
CA SER A 257 -11.66 -24.44 15.34
C SER A 257 -12.55 -23.30 15.83
N HIS A 258 -13.39 -22.77 14.95
CA HIS A 258 -14.35 -21.72 15.28
C HIS A 258 -15.74 -22.10 14.73
N PRO A 259 -16.83 -21.90 15.50
CA PRO A 259 -18.14 -22.42 15.14
C PRO A 259 -18.75 -21.74 13.88
N LEU A 260 -18.35 -20.53 13.56
CA LEU A 260 -18.97 -19.72 12.49
C LEU A 260 -18.10 -19.57 11.23
N SER A 261 -16.82 -19.86 11.31
CA SER A 261 -15.90 -19.60 10.19
C SER A 261 -14.71 -20.56 10.23
N GLN A 262 -14.14 -20.84 9.06
CA GLN A 262 -12.80 -21.42 9.00
C GLN A 262 -11.78 -20.37 9.43
N VAL A 263 -10.88 -20.71 10.35
CA VAL A 263 -9.84 -19.79 10.85
C VAL A 263 -8.46 -20.38 10.58
N ASP A 264 -7.75 -19.78 9.67
CA ASP A 264 -6.42 -20.19 9.25
C ASP A 264 -5.37 -19.21 9.77
N ILE A 265 -4.22 -19.73 10.17
CA ILE A 265 -3.02 -18.95 10.52
C ILE A 265 -2.00 -19.26 9.43
N ILE A 266 -1.61 -18.27 8.65
CA ILE A 266 -0.79 -18.48 7.45
C ILE A 266 0.40 -17.52 7.49
N PRO A 267 1.66 -18.00 7.32
CA PRO A 267 2.82 -17.13 7.10
C PRO A 267 2.63 -16.22 5.89
N PHE A 268 3.18 -15.01 5.97
CA PHE A 268 3.02 -14.01 4.91
C PHE A 268 3.56 -14.49 3.56
N ASP A 269 4.70 -15.14 3.55
CA ASP A 269 5.33 -15.66 2.33
C ASP A 269 4.47 -16.71 1.62
N ILE A 270 3.80 -17.59 2.37
CA ILE A 270 2.83 -18.55 1.82
C ILE A 270 1.57 -17.81 1.36
N TRP A 271 1.04 -16.93 2.21
CA TRP A 271 -0.20 -16.19 1.91
C TRP A 271 -0.06 -15.30 0.66
N ALA A 272 1.08 -14.59 0.50
CA ALA A 272 1.31 -13.68 -0.62
C ALA A 272 1.51 -14.42 -1.95
N LEU A 273 2.00 -15.66 -1.92
CA LEU A 273 2.17 -16.49 -3.13
C LEU A 273 0.90 -17.25 -3.52
N GLY A 274 -0.14 -17.23 -2.69
CA GLY A 274 -1.43 -17.86 -2.99
C GLY A 274 -1.44 -19.38 -2.87
N ASP A 275 -0.47 -19.96 -2.15
CA ASP A 275 -0.30 -21.40 -1.92
C ASP A 275 -1.21 -21.95 -0.79
#